data_d86b6b1256b44b4454e9dff1baf25b92
#
_entry.id   d86b6b1256b44b4454e9dff1baf25b92
#
_cell.length_a   1.000
_cell.length_b   1.000
_cell.length_c   1.000
_cell.angle_alpha   90.00
_cell.angle_beta   90.00
_cell.angle_gamma   90.00
#
_symmetry.space_group_name_H-M   'P 1'
#
loop_
_entity.id
_entity.type
_entity.pdbx_description
1 polymer ?
#
loop_
_entity_poly.entity_id
_entity_poly.type
_entity_poly.pdbx_seq_one_letter_code
_entity_poly.pdbx_strand_id
1 'polypeptide(L)'
;MDLPIIDLDLFRTGDRNDPRVQTECRRAAEALIEFGALVLHDSRVAEEDNDAFLDLLESYFAQPAEVLKKDERPALGYQVGVTLENTETPKCAVDEPCLDVIARLAPAERPLDIGGHQPDPKCRFFWRMAETPPYATAFPGLNADNVVPATDDATIREQWTPVMNQWGTAMKEAVTGVAEMAAIGLGLPAETFSDAGRYGPHLLAPTASDLDKYGDLDTILAGFHTDLNFLTIHGRSRFPGLHIWARNTGRRIAVAIPPGRHLLVQAGKQLEHLTGGLVKAGFHEVVVNEKTRAVVDARKAAAPERPAIRISSTFFWHLASDVDLAPLPALADRLRMLRKTKAAQGLDEGADVVYAPMKVGQQVQNELKHIALMT
;
A
#
# COMPACT_ATOMS: atom_id res chain seq x y z
N MET A 1 8.59 -16.83 9.23
CA MET A 1 8.32 -15.76 10.22
C MET A 1 7.01 -15.14 9.80
N ASP A 2 6.05 -15.08 10.70
CA ASP A 2 4.74 -14.53 10.39
C ASP A 2 4.66 -13.12 10.93
N LEU A 3 3.91 -12.26 10.24
CA LEU A 3 3.65 -10.89 10.70
C LEU A 3 2.76 -10.90 11.94
N PRO A 4 2.96 -9.98 12.89
CA PRO A 4 2.05 -9.82 14.02
C PRO A 4 0.63 -9.53 13.57
N ILE A 5 -0.36 -10.19 14.19
CA ILE A 5 -1.78 -9.90 14.01
C ILE A 5 -2.20 -8.90 15.08
N ILE A 6 -2.78 -7.79 14.67
CA ILE A 6 -3.27 -6.70 15.52
C ILE A 6 -4.79 -6.69 15.49
N ASP A 7 -5.40 -6.60 16.66
CA ASP A 7 -6.86 -6.61 16.84
C ASP A 7 -7.42 -5.17 16.88
N LEU A 8 -8.03 -4.74 15.77
CA LEU A 8 -8.67 -3.44 15.69
C LEU A 8 -9.99 -3.39 16.47
N ASP A 9 -10.70 -4.50 16.59
CA ASP A 9 -11.96 -4.53 17.34
C ASP A 9 -11.75 -4.20 18.80
N LEU A 10 -10.69 -4.72 19.41
CA LEU A 10 -10.30 -4.38 20.79
C LEU A 10 -10.08 -2.86 20.95
N PHE A 11 -9.41 -2.23 19.98
CA PHE A 11 -9.17 -0.79 19.99
C PHE A 11 -10.46 0.03 19.83
N ARG A 12 -11.35 -0.41 18.95
CA ARG A 12 -12.59 0.32 18.63
C ARG A 12 -13.66 0.23 19.73
N THR A 13 -13.76 -0.91 20.40
CA THR A 13 -14.82 -1.19 21.38
C THR A 13 -14.35 -1.00 22.82
N GLY A 14 -13.04 -1.01 23.06
CA GLY A 14 -12.45 -0.87 24.38
C GLY A 14 -12.26 0.58 24.83
N ASP A 15 -12.12 0.77 26.14
CA ASP A 15 -11.67 2.05 26.72
C ASP A 15 -10.21 2.31 26.29
N ARG A 16 -9.92 3.50 25.80
CA ARG A 16 -8.57 3.92 25.42
C ARG A 16 -7.54 3.81 26.56
N ASN A 17 -7.98 3.89 27.80
CA ASN A 17 -7.14 3.74 29.00
C ASN A 17 -7.00 2.28 29.49
N ASP A 18 -7.75 1.33 28.89
CA ASP A 18 -7.59 -0.10 29.23
C ASP A 18 -6.17 -0.56 28.88
N PRO A 19 -5.44 -1.17 29.83
CA PRO A 19 -4.09 -1.69 29.60
C PRO A 19 -3.97 -2.66 28.41
N ARG A 20 -5.06 -3.38 28.07
CA ARG A 20 -5.09 -4.29 26.91
C ARG A 20 -5.10 -3.49 25.61
N VAL A 21 -5.91 -2.44 25.52
CA VAL A 21 -5.95 -1.52 24.38
C VAL A 21 -4.61 -0.83 24.20
N GLN A 22 -4.02 -0.31 25.30
CA GLN A 22 -2.70 0.31 25.28
C GLN A 22 -1.59 -0.66 24.84
N THR A 23 -1.71 -1.91 25.25
CA THR A 23 -0.75 -2.96 24.83
C THR A 23 -0.88 -3.26 23.34
N GLU A 24 -2.12 -3.34 22.81
CA GLU A 24 -2.36 -3.60 21.39
C GLU A 24 -1.87 -2.42 20.51
N CYS A 25 -2.05 -1.18 20.96
CA CYS A 25 -1.48 0.00 20.30
C CYS A 25 0.06 -0.05 20.27
N ARG A 26 0.71 -0.44 21.37
CA ARG A 26 2.19 -0.63 21.37
C ARG A 26 2.60 -1.72 20.39
N ARG A 27 1.91 -2.87 20.37
CA ARG A 27 2.19 -3.96 19.41
C ARG A 27 2.08 -3.50 17.95
N ALA A 28 1.07 -2.69 17.64
CA ALA A 28 0.91 -2.11 16.31
C ALA A 28 2.11 -1.22 15.92
N ALA A 29 2.52 -0.31 16.82
CA ALA A 29 3.68 0.54 16.58
C ALA A 29 4.99 -0.25 16.48
N GLU A 30 5.20 -1.24 17.33
CA GLU A 30 6.38 -2.13 17.30
C GLU A 30 6.43 -2.94 15.99
N ALA A 31 5.28 -3.49 15.53
CA ALA A 31 5.21 -4.20 14.27
C ALA A 31 5.61 -3.30 13.07
N LEU A 32 5.14 -2.05 13.05
CA LEU A 32 5.52 -1.09 12.00
C LEU A 32 7.01 -0.72 12.09
N ILE A 33 7.59 -0.60 13.29
CA ILE A 33 9.03 -0.32 13.48
C ILE A 33 9.89 -1.50 13.02
N GLU A 34 9.50 -2.72 13.39
CA GLU A 34 10.32 -3.92 13.15
C GLU A 34 10.17 -4.47 11.74
N PHE A 35 8.94 -4.51 11.22
CA PHE A 35 8.63 -5.16 9.94
C PHE A 35 8.33 -4.16 8.83
N GLY A 36 7.91 -2.93 9.16
CA GLY A 36 7.29 -2.01 8.20
C GLY A 36 5.90 -2.47 7.77
N ALA A 37 5.34 -3.48 8.43
CA ALA A 37 4.04 -4.08 8.09
C ALA A 37 3.44 -4.82 9.30
N LEU A 38 2.12 -5.07 9.24
CA LEU A 38 1.38 -5.90 10.19
C LEU A 38 0.16 -6.54 9.50
N VAL A 39 -0.38 -7.60 10.07
CA VAL A 39 -1.70 -8.11 9.73
C VAL A 39 -2.72 -7.50 10.68
N LEU A 40 -3.84 -7.04 10.17
CA LEU A 40 -4.93 -6.44 10.93
C LEU A 40 -6.14 -7.37 10.95
N HIS A 41 -6.77 -7.55 12.09
CA HIS A 41 -8.12 -8.12 12.20
C HIS A 41 -9.13 -6.99 12.42
N ASP A 42 -10.20 -6.95 11.58
CA ASP A 42 -11.32 -6.01 11.69
C ASP A 42 -12.63 -6.72 11.34
N SER A 43 -13.49 -6.93 12.32
CA SER A 43 -14.75 -7.66 12.15
C SER A 43 -15.76 -6.98 11.20
N ARG A 44 -15.56 -5.71 10.88
CA ARG A 44 -16.40 -4.95 9.93
C ARG A 44 -16.10 -5.29 8.47
N VAL A 45 -14.91 -5.79 8.19
CA VAL A 45 -14.49 -6.12 6.82
C VAL A 45 -15.08 -7.47 6.45
N ALA A 46 -16.16 -7.47 5.68
CA ALA A 46 -16.82 -8.68 5.25
C ALA A 46 -16.06 -9.36 4.08
N GLU A 47 -15.95 -10.70 4.11
CA GLU A 47 -15.33 -11.44 3.01
C GLU A 47 -16.14 -11.29 1.73
N GLU A 48 -17.47 -11.22 1.84
CA GLU A 48 -18.40 -11.05 0.73
C GLU A 48 -18.19 -9.72 0.00
N ASP A 49 -17.83 -8.65 0.73
CA ASP A 49 -17.52 -7.34 0.14
C ASP A 49 -16.20 -7.38 -0.63
N ASN A 50 -15.20 -8.08 -0.10
CA ASN A 50 -13.94 -8.31 -0.81
C ASN A 50 -14.17 -9.14 -2.08
N ASP A 51 -14.98 -10.19 -2.02
CA ASP A 51 -15.28 -11.04 -3.17
C ASP A 51 -16.06 -10.27 -4.25
N ALA A 52 -17.07 -9.48 -3.88
CA ALA A 52 -17.82 -8.64 -4.82
C ALA A 52 -16.89 -7.60 -5.49
N PHE A 53 -16.01 -6.99 -4.72
CA PHE A 53 -14.99 -6.08 -5.25
C PHE A 53 -14.06 -6.78 -6.25
N LEU A 54 -13.53 -7.97 -5.90
CA LEU A 54 -12.64 -8.72 -6.78
C LEU A 54 -13.35 -9.18 -8.07
N ASP A 55 -14.60 -9.64 -7.99
CA ASP A 55 -15.38 -10.03 -9.16
C ASP A 55 -15.62 -8.88 -10.13
N LEU A 56 -15.98 -7.71 -9.61
CA LEU A 56 -16.15 -6.49 -10.41
C LEU A 56 -14.85 -6.10 -11.12
N LEU A 57 -13.72 -6.12 -10.40
CA LEU A 57 -12.42 -5.72 -10.94
C LEU A 57 -11.86 -6.75 -11.93
N GLU A 58 -12.03 -8.06 -11.69
CA GLU A 58 -11.71 -9.10 -12.68
C GLU A 58 -12.47 -8.85 -13.98
N SER A 59 -13.79 -8.55 -13.91
CA SER A 59 -14.63 -8.24 -15.08
C SER A 59 -14.18 -6.96 -15.78
N TYR A 60 -13.85 -5.91 -15.03
CA TYR A 60 -13.39 -4.64 -15.61
C TYR A 60 -12.06 -4.81 -16.35
N PHE A 61 -11.05 -5.40 -15.72
CA PHE A 61 -9.72 -5.54 -16.32
C PHE A 61 -9.63 -6.63 -17.40
N ALA A 62 -10.64 -7.51 -17.51
CA ALA A 62 -10.75 -8.45 -18.61
C ALA A 62 -11.23 -7.81 -19.93
N GLN A 63 -11.67 -6.54 -19.90
CA GLN A 63 -12.12 -5.86 -21.10
C GLN A 63 -10.93 -5.55 -22.04
N PRO A 64 -11.18 -5.38 -23.35
CA PRO A 64 -10.15 -4.98 -24.31
C PRO A 64 -9.46 -3.67 -23.93
N ALA A 65 -8.18 -3.56 -24.22
CA ALA A 65 -7.36 -2.40 -23.86
C ALA A 65 -7.91 -1.07 -24.40
N GLU A 66 -8.55 -1.08 -25.57
CA GLU A 66 -9.20 0.10 -26.16
C GLU A 66 -10.42 0.58 -25.35
N VAL A 67 -11.08 -0.30 -24.61
CA VAL A 67 -12.16 0.05 -23.68
C VAL A 67 -11.58 0.70 -22.44
N LEU A 68 -10.60 0.03 -21.81
CA LEU A 68 -9.92 0.55 -20.62
C LEU A 68 -9.28 1.92 -20.86
N LYS A 69 -8.70 2.13 -22.05
CA LYS A 69 -8.04 3.38 -22.43
C LYS A 69 -8.96 4.61 -22.38
N LYS A 70 -10.28 4.44 -22.51
CA LYS A 70 -11.25 5.55 -22.38
C LYS A 70 -11.24 6.16 -20.98
N ASP A 71 -10.80 5.40 -19.98
CA ASP A 71 -10.77 5.80 -18.58
C ASP A 71 -9.42 6.38 -18.14
N GLU A 72 -8.41 6.46 -19.03
CA GLU A 72 -7.13 7.10 -18.73
C GLU A 72 -7.26 8.61 -18.58
N ARG A 73 -6.49 9.18 -17.65
CA ARG A 73 -6.38 10.63 -17.42
C ARG A 73 -4.92 11.07 -17.33
N PRO A 74 -4.15 10.96 -18.42
CA PRO A 74 -2.72 11.32 -18.44
C PRO A 74 -2.49 12.79 -18.11
N ALA A 75 -3.41 13.69 -18.51
CA ALA A 75 -3.33 15.12 -18.17
C ALA A 75 -3.42 15.41 -16.67
N LEU A 76 -3.92 14.45 -15.87
CA LEU A 76 -3.98 14.50 -14.41
C LEU A 76 -2.87 13.66 -13.75
N GLY A 77 -1.84 13.27 -14.49
CA GLY A 77 -0.78 12.38 -13.99
C GLY A 77 -1.31 11.02 -13.52
N TYR A 78 -2.39 10.52 -14.13
CA TYR A 78 -3.07 9.26 -13.76
C TYR A 78 -3.54 9.20 -12.30
N GLN A 79 -3.86 10.35 -11.70
CA GLN A 79 -4.30 10.40 -10.29
C GLN A 79 -5.73 9.89 -10.06
N VAL A 80 -6.50 9.69 -11.11
CA VAL A 80 -7.83 9.05 -11.14
C VAL A 80 -7.99 8.28 -12.44
N GLY A 81 -8.88 7.29 -12.45
CA GLY A 81 -9.09 6.42 -13.60
C GLY A 81 -8.01 5.36 -13.75
N VAL A 82 -7.84 4.83 -14.95
CA VAL A 82 -6.94 3.70 -15.22
C VAL A 82 -5.54 4.15 -15.64
N THR A 83 -4.54 3.40 -15.20
CA THR A 83 -3.18 3.35 -15.78
C THR A 83 -3.01 1.98 -16.40
N LEU A 84 -2.70 1.92 -17.69
CA LEU A 84 -2.55 0.66 -18.41
C LEU A 84 -1.21 -0.03 -18.11
N GLU A 85 -1.12 -1.32 -18.45
CA GLU A 85 0.09 -2.12 -18.30
C GLU A 85 1.30 -1.49 -19.00
N ASN A 86 2.48 -1.75 -18.46
CA ASN A 86 3.76 -1.26 -18.99
C ASN A 86 3.90 0.28 -19.03
N THR A 87 3.14 1.00 -18.18
CA THR A 87 3.25 2.46 -18.03
C THR A 87 4.18 2.85 -16.87
N GLU A 88 4.09 2.13 -15.75
CA GLU A 88 4.84 2.44 -14.53
C GLU A 88 6.16 1.68 -14.47
N THR A 89 7.24 2.39 -14.17
CA THR A 89 8.56 1.79 -13.90
C THR A 89 8.86 1.86 -12.40
N PRO A 90 9.26 0.76 -11.75
CA PRO A 90 9.64 0.78 -10.34
C PRO A 90 10.78 1.75 -10.09
N LYS A 91 10.62 2.65 -9.11
CA LYS A 91 11.65 3.61 -8.73
C LYS A 91 12.97 2.93 -8.40
N CYS A 92 12.92 1.84 -7.67
CA CYS A 92 14.11 1.09 -7.23
C CYS A 92 14.95 0.49 -8.37
N ALA A 93 14.45 0.50 -9.61
CA ALA A 93 15.26 0.09 -10.77
C ALA A 93 16.41 1.06 -11.08
N VAL A 94 16.30 2.33 -10.65
CA VAL A 94 17.26 3.41 -10.98
C VAL A 94 17.63 4.28 -9.77
N ASP A 95 16.97 4.16 -8.63
CA ASP A 95 17.17 4.98 -7.44
C ASP A 95 18.34 4.46 -6.60
N GLU A 96 19.45 5.19 -6.56
CA GLU A 96 20.67 4.79 -5.84
C GLU A 96 20.42 4.39 -4.37
N PRO A 97 19.66 5.16 -3.54
CA PRO A 97 19.38 4.76 -2.18
C PRO A 97 18.65 3.41 -2.07
N CYS A 98 17.79 3.10 -3.02
CA CYS A 98 17.07 1.82 -3.07
C CYS A 98 18.04 0.68 -3.48
N LEU A 99 18.87 0.90 -4.48
CA LEU A 99 19.89 -0.06 -4.92
C LEU A 99 20.89 -0.37 -3.79
N ASP A 100 21.26 0.62 -2.99
CA ASP A 100 22.09 0.44 -1.81
C ASP A 100 21.42 -0.45 -0.74
N VAL A 101 20.12 -0.32 -0.54
CA VAL A 101 19.37 -1.23 0.35
C VAL A 101 19.46 -2.66 -0.19
N ILE A 102 19.21 -2.87 -1.47
CA ILE A 102 19.27 -4.20 -2.10
C ILE A 102 20.66 -4.80 -2.00
N ALA A 103 21.71 -4.00 -2.24
CA ALA A 103 23.11 -4.45 -2.15
C ALA A 103 23.47 -4.99 -0.76
N ARG A 104 22.88 -4.43 0.30
CA ARG A 104 23.06 -4.85 1.70
C ARG A 104 22.26 -6.08 2.12
N LEU A 105 21.24 -6.47 1.33
CA LEU A 105 20.48 -7.69 1.61
C LEU A 105 21.36 -8.92 1.39
N ALA A 106 21.16 -9.96 2.24
CA ALA A 106 21.76 -11.27 2.00
C ALA A 106 21.36 -11.77 0.59
N PRO A 107 22.25 -12.44 -0.15
CA PRO A 107 21.96 -12.86 -1.52
C PRO A 107 20.65 -13.63 -1.72
N ALA A 108 20.29 -14.49 -0.75
CA ALA A 108 19.04 -15.25 -0.78
C ALA A 108 17.78 -14.41 -0.49
N GLU A 109 17.95 -13.20 0.03
CA GLU A 109 16.86 -12.28 0.38
C GLU A 109 16.70 -11.15 -0.65
N ARG A 110 17.51 -11.10 -1.69
CA ARG A 110 17.41 -10.08 -2.72
C ARG A 110 16.16 -10.28 -3.58
N PRO A 111 15.55 -9.20 -4.10
CA PRO A 111 14.51 -9.30 -5.12
C PRO A 111 15.05 -10.01 -6.37
N LEU A 112 14.15 -10.55 -7.20
CA LEU A 112 14.53 -11.43 -8.31
C LEU A 112 15.43 -10.74 -9.33
N ASP A 113 15.02 -9.59 -9.84
CA ASP A 113 15.81 -8.80 -10.80
C ASP A 113 15.54 -7.31 -10.62
N ILE A 114 16.60 -6.53 -10.63
CA ILE A 114 16.57 -5.08 -10.55
C ILE A 114 17.41 -4.43 -11.63
N GLY A 115 18.25 -5.19 -12.32
CA GLY A 115 19.08 -4.69 -13.42
C GLY A 115 18.33 -4.69 -14.74
N GLY A 116 18.06 -3.51 -15.33
CA GLY A 116 17.40 -3.41 -16.63
C GLY A 116 15.90 -3.72 -16.59
N HIS A 117 15.26 -3.51 -15.45
CA HIS A 117 13.85 -3.77 -15.22
C HIS A 117 12.97 -3.01 -16.24
N GLN A 118 12.07 -3.72 -16.89
CA GLN A 118 11.06 -3.16 -17.77
C GLN A 118 9.90 -2.57 -16.95
N PRO A 119 9.07 -1.70 -17.52
CA PRO A 119 7.83 -1.26 -16.87
C PRO A 119 6.99 -2.47 -16.40
N ASP A 120 6.33 -2.33 -15.26
CA ASP A 120 5.55 -3.40 -14.67
C ASP A 120 4.37 -3.82 -15.57
N PRO A 121 4.12 -5.13 -15.76
CA PRO A 121 2.98 -5.65 -16.52
C PRO A 121 1.72 -5.62 -15.65
N LYS A 122 1.36 -4.44 -15.17
CA LYS A 122 0.20 -4.21 -14.31
C LYS A 122 -0.65 -3.07 -14.83
N CYS A 123 -1.97 -3.24 -14.77
CA CYS A 123 -2.94 -2.15 -14.84
C CYS A 123 -3.30 -1.70 -13.43
N ARG A 124 -3.70 -0.45 -13.26
CA ARG A 124 -4.18 0.06 -11.98
C ARG A 124 -5.35 1.00 -12.22
N PHE A 125 -6.33 0.99 -11.31
CA PHE A 125 -7.40 1.97 -11.33
C PHE A 125 -7.34 2.79 -10.04
N PHE A 126 -7.37 4.12 -10.13
CA PHE A 126 -7.47 5.00 -8.97
C PHE A 126 -8.89 5.53 -8.80
N TRP A 127 -9.46 5.20 -7.63
CA TRP A 127 -10.76 5.68 -7.16
C TRP A 127 -10.58 6.52 -5.92
N ARG A 128 -10.88 7.83 -6.02
CA ARG A 128 -10.72 8.78 -4.93
C ARG A 128 -11.73 8.50 -3.81
N MET A 129 -11.22 8.37 -2.58
CA MET A 129 -11.99 8.18 -1.34
C MET A 129 -11.81 9.35 -0.35
N ALA A 130 -11.28 10.46 -0.83
CA ALA A 130 -10.99 11.65 -0.04
C ALA A 130 -12.24 12.50 0.20
N GLU A 131 -12.28 13.14 1.36
CA GLU A 131 -13.19 14.25 1.64
C GLU A 131 -12.70 15.51 0.92
N THR A 132 -13.62 16.38 0.51
CA THR A 132 -13.25 17.67 -0.06
C THR A 132 -12.79 18.60 1.08
N PRO A 133 -11.57 19.15 1.03
CA PRO A 133 -11.11 20.06 2.06
C PRO A 133 -11.96 21.36 2.07
N PRO A 134 -12.22 21.96 3.24
CA PRO A 134 -12.98 23.20 3.35
C PRO A 134 -12.15 24.45 2.99
N TYR A 135 -10.96 24.26 2.42
CA TYR A 135 -10.01 25.29 2.03
C TYR A 135 -9.50 25.02 0.60
N ALA A 136 -8.96 26.05 -0.05
CA ALA A 136 -8.29 25.91 -1.33
C ALA A 136 -6.93 25.23 -1.13
N THR A 137 -6.77 24.01 -1.66
CA THR A 137 -5.50 23.30 -1.61
C THR A 137 -4.49 23.89 -2.60
N ALA A 138 -3.20 23.90 -2.23
CA ALA A 138 -2.10 24.23 -3.14
C ALA A 138 -1.83 23.12 -4.19
N PHE A 139 -2.47 21.94 -4.05
CA PHE A 139 -2.27 20.76 -4.90
C PHE A 139 -3.58 20.25 -5.50
N PRO A 140 -4.30 21.07 -6.32
CA PRO A 140 -5.62 20.69 -6.83
C PRO A 140 -5.60 19.44 -7.71
N GLY A 141 -4.50 19.18 -8.42
CA GLY A 141 -4.34 17.99 -9.27
C GLY A 141 -4.37 16.65 -8.51
N LEU A 142 -4.09 16.65 -7.20
CA LEU A 142 -4.20 15.46 -6.34
C LEU A 142 -5.63 15.22 -5.82
N ASN A 143 -6.61 16.08 -6.19
CA ASN A 143 -7.99 16.03 -5.71
C ASN A 143 -9.01 16.02 -6.88
N ALA A 144 -8.61 15.46 -8.02
CA ALA A 144 -9.48 15.35 -9.19
C ALA A 144 -10.72 14.46 -8.93
N ASP A 145 -11.80 14.70 -9.65
CA ASP A 145 -13.03 13.91 -9.56
C ASP A 145 -12.82 12.48 -10.08
N ASN A 146 -13.60 11.55 -9.53
CA ASN A 146 -13.58 10.16 -9.93
C ASN A 146 -13.99 9.94 -11.39
N VAL A 147 -13.38 8.95 -12.03
CA VAL A 147 -13.78 8.45 -13.35
C VAL A 147 -14.67 7.22 -13.14
N VAL A 148 -15.88 7.25 -13.68
CA VAL A 148 -16.72 6.06 -13.80
C VAL A 148 -16.40 5.39 -15.14
N PRO A 149 -16.21 4.04 -15.19
CA PRO A 149 -15.83 3.34 -16.40
C PRO A 149 -16.73 3.62 -17.62
N ALA A 150 -16.10 3.99 -18.73
CA ALA A 150 -16.75 4.23 -20.00
C ALA A 150 -16.88 2.92 -20.81
N THR A 151 -17.67 1.97 -20.28
CA THR A 151 -17.90 0.65 -20.87
C THR A 151 -19.35 0.44 -21.28
N ASP A 152 -19.58 -0.47 -22.24
CA ASP A 152 -20.92 -0.91 -22.64
C ASP A 152 -21.49 -2.00 -21.72
N ASP A 153 -20.67 -2.60 -20.85
CA ASP A 153 -21.11 -3.56 -19.84
C ASP A 153 -21.97 -2.88 -18.77
N ALA A 154 -23.26 -3.20 -18.77
CA ALA A 154 -24.23 -2.62 -17.85
C ALA A 154 -23.94 -2.97 -16.38
N THR A 155 -23.46 -4.21 -16.12
CA THR A 155 -23.14 -4.68 -14.77
C THR A 155 -22.00 -3.85 -14.18
N ILE A 156 -20.91 -3.65 -14.94
CA ILE A 156 -19.78 -2.83 -14.50
C ILE A 156 -20.26 -1.38 -14.22
N ARG A 157 -21.01 -0.76 -15.13
CA ARG A 157 -21.49 0.62 -14.94
C ARG A 157 -22.35 0.79 -13.70
N GLU A 158 -23.28 -0.15 -13.46
CA GLU A 158 -24.23 -0.07 -12.35
C GLU A 158 -23.58 -0.39 -11.00
N GLN A 159 -22.66 -1.35 -10.97
CA GLN A 159 -22.04 -1.83 -9.74
C GLN A 159 -20.78 -1.04 -9.34
N TRP A 160 -20.16 -0.30 -10.27
CA TRP A 160 -18.87 0.34 -10.03
C TRP A 160 -18.86 1.24 -8.79
N THR A 161 -19.68 2.28 -8.81
CA THR A 161 -19.71 3.26 -7.71
C THR A 161 -20.11 2.64 -6.37
N PRO A 162 -21.20 1.85 -6.25
CA PRO A 162 -21.56 1.25 -4.98
C PRO A 162 -20.48 0.29 -4.45
N VAL A 163 -19.92 -0.58 -5.26
CA VAL A 163 -18.91 -1.56 -4.82
C VAL A 163 -17.60 -0.88 -4.44
N MET A 164 -17.11 0.07 -5.28
CA MET A 164 -15.89 0.81 -4.98
C MET A 164 -16.02 1.64 -3.69
N ASN A 165 -17.16 2.28 -3.48
CA ASN A 165 -17.39 3.07 -2.26
C ASN A 165 -17.55 2.19 -1.02
N GLN A 166 -18.28 1.07 -1.11
CA GLN A 166 -18.47 0.16 0.02
C GLN A 166 -17.14 -0.41 0.49
N TRP A 167 -16.37 -1.00 -0.44
CA TRP A 167 -15.06 -1.57 -0.11
C TRP A 167 -14.06 -0.49 0.30
N GLY A 168 -14.00 0.63 -0.42
CA GLY A 168 -13.12 1.74 -0.11
C GLY A 168 -13.39 2.36 1.26
N THR A 169 -14.65 2.45 1.70
CA THR A 169 -15.01 2.95 3.04
C THR A 169 -14.53 1.99 4.12
N ALA A 170 -14.76 0.68 3.96
CA ALA A 170 -14.28 -0.32 4.91
C ALA A 170 -12.75 -0.26 5.07
N MET A 171 -12.02 -0.16 3.95
CA MET A 171 -10.56 -0.04 3.96
C MET A 171 -10.08 1.27 4.60
N LYS A 172 -10.73 2.40 4.29
CA LYS A 172 -10.42 3.72 4.86
C LYS A 172 -10.60 3.73 6.37
N GLU A 173 -11.71 3.19 6.87
CA GLU A 173 -11.99 3.12 8.30
C GLU A 173 -11.00 2.22 9.04
N ALA A 174 -10.67 1.06 8.45
CA ALA A 174 -9.72 0.13 9.05
C ALA A 174 -8.33 0.76 9.18
N VAL A 175 -7.79 1.36 8.10
CA VAL A 175 -6.45 1.96 8.12
C VAL A 175 -6.37 3.22 8.98
N THR A 176 -7.46 3.99 9.07
CA THR A 176 -7.54 5.16 9.98
C THR A 176 -7.42 4.70 11.44
N GLY A 177 -8.10 3.61 11.82
CA GLY A 177 -7.95 3.02 13.15
C GLY A 177 -6.52 2.57 13.43
N VAL A 178 -5.82 1.99 12.46
CA VAL A 178 -4.39 1.64 12.61
C VAL A 178 -3.52 2.88 12.78
N ALA A 179 -3.82 3.98 12.07
CA ALA A 179 -3.08 5.24 12.23
C ALA A 179 -3.22 5.79 13.67
N GLU A 180 -4.43 5.72 14.27
CA GLU A 180 -4.66 6.10 15.66
C GLU A 180 -3.95 5.15 16.65
N MET A 181 -4.02 3.83 16.44
CA MET A 181 -3.29 2.87 17.25
C MET A 181 -1.78 3.11 17.21
N ALA A 182 -1.24 3.37 16.02
CA ALA A 182 0.17 3.69 15.84
C ALA A 182 0.57 4.98 16.56
N ALA A 183 -0.25 6.03 16.50
CA ALA A 183 -0.01 7.27 17.23
C ALA A 183 0.11 7.02 18.74
N ILE A 184 -0.86 6.33 19.35
CA ILE A 184 -0.84 5.96 20.77
C ILE A 184 0.39 5.10 21.09
N GLY A 185 0.67 4.07 20.29
CA GLY A 185 1.80 3.18 20.48
C GLY A 185 3.16 3.87 20.34
N LEU A 186 3.22 4.98 19.61
CA LEU A 186 4.39 5.85 19.50
C LEU A 186 4.47 6.90 20.63
N GLY A 187 3.47 6.97 21.51
CA GLY A 187 3.40 7.93 22.61
C GLY A 187 2.88 9.32 22.19
N LEU A 188 2.11 9.39 21.11
CA LEU A 188 1.47 10.59 20.61
C LEU A 188 -0.03 10.59 20.96
N PRO A 189 -0.72 11.76 20.92
CA PRO A 189 -2.18 11.81 20.96
C PRO A 189 -2.78 10.93 19.84
N ALA A 190 -3.91 10.29 20.13
CA ALA A 190 -4.54 9.33 19.21
C ALA A 190 -4.81 9.95 17.83
N GLU A 191 -5.31 11.17 17.81
CA GLU A 191 -5.75 11.89 16.61
C GLU A 191 -4.60 12.48 15.78
N THR A 192 -3.34 12.38 16.25
CA THR A 192 -2.18 13.03 15.61
C THR A 192 -2.09 12.74 14.10
N PHE A 193 -2.27 11.48 13.73
CA PHE A 193 -2.18 11.08 12.32
C PHE A 193 -3.53 11.19 11.61
N SER A 194 -4.64 10.85 12.27
CA SER A 194 -5.96 10.91 11.66
C SER A 194 -6.40 12.35 11.36
N ASP A 195 -6.07 13.32 12.20
CA ASP A 195 -6.29 14.74 11.92
C ASP A 195 -5.44 15.23 10.74
N ALA A 196 -4.16 14.86 10.69
CA ALA A 196 -3.28 15.20 9.57
C ALA A 196 -3.71 14.54 8.25
N GLY A 197 -4.37 13.37 8.31
CA GLY A 197 -4.87 12.63 7.16
C GLY A 197 -6.32 12.95 6.77
N ARG A 198 -7.06 13.74 7.54
CA ARG A 198 -8.51 13.94 7.36
C ARG A 198 -8.91 14.31 5.93
N TYR A 199 -8.17 15.19 5.30
CA TYR A 199 -8.39 15.63 3.92
C TYR A 199 -7.30 15.10 2.97
N GLY A 200 -6.68 13.99 3.33
CA GLY A 200 -5.69 13.33 2.49
C GLY A 200 -6.29 12.86 1.16
N PRO A 201 -5.54 12.89 0.06
CA PRO A 201 -6.00 12.38 -1.23
C PRO A 201 -5.99 10.85 -1.24
N HIS A 202 -6.83 10.25 -0.40
CA HIS A 202 -6.94 8.80 -0.26
C HIS A 202 -7.44 8.15 -1.55
N LEU A 203 -6.86 7.01 -1.91
CA LEU A 203 -7.15 6.29 -3.13
C LEU A 203 -7.40 4.80 -2.86
N LEU A 204 -8.56 4.30 -3.27
CA LEU A 204 -8.71 2.87 -3.52
C LEU A 204 -8.06 2.58 -4.86
N ALA A 205 -7.10 1.67 -4.89
CA ALA A 205 -6.14 1.51 -5.98
C ALA A 205 -5.98 0.04 -6.39
N PRO A 206 -7.08 -0.63 -6.84
CA PRO A 206 -6.95 -1.99 -7.34
C PRO A 206 -5.91 -2.07 -8.48
N THR A 207 -4.99 -3.01 -8.33
CA THR A 207 -3.93 -3.26 -9.30
C THR A 207 -4.10 -4.67 -9.86
N ALA A 208 -4.13 -4.78 -11.18
CA ALA A 208 -4.42 -6.01 -11.91
C ALA A 208 -3.23 -6.48 -12.73
N SER A 209 -2.96 -7.78 -12.73
CA SER A 209 -2.01 -8.42 -13.65
C SER A 209 -2.67 -9.64 -14.29
N ASP A 210 -2.63 -9.70 -15.60
CA ASP A 210 -3.17 -10.81 -16.39
C ASP A 210 -2.21 -12.01 -16.34
N LEU A 211 -2.58 -13.04 -15.57
CA LEU A 211 -1.78 -14.27 -15.42
C LEU A 211 -1.91 -15.24 -16.59
N ASP A 212 -2.85 -15.03 -17.50
CA ASP A 212 -2.87 -15.75 -18.77
C ASP A 212 -1.77 -15.25 -19.71
N LYS A 213 -1.44 -13.96 -19.61
CA LYS A 213 -0.39 -13.30 -20.39
C LYS A 213 0.98 -13.28 -19.69
N TYR A 214 0.99 -13.09 -18.37
CA TYR A 214 2.20 -12.85 -17.58
C TYR A 214 2.38 -13.89 -16.45
N GLY A 215 1.82 -15.08 -16.60
CA GLY A 215 1.82 -16.13 -15.58
C GLY A 215 3.05 -17.04 -15.55
N ASP A 216 4.12 -16.72 -16.28
CA ASP A 216 5.34 -17.51 -16.25
C ASP A 216 6.05 -17.37 -14.88
N LEU A 217 6.69 -18.45 -14.43
CA LEU A 217 7.43 -18.48 -13.18
C LEU A 217 8.49 -17.36 -13.17
N ASP A 218 8.65 -16.73 -12.01
CA ASP A 218 9.59 -15.62 -11.77
C ASP A 218 9.27 -14.32 -12.54
N THR A 219 8.10 -14.22 -13.19
CA THR A 219 7.65 -12.94 -13.74
C THR A 219 7.39 -11.93 -12.63
N ILE A 220 8.00 -10.75 -12.74
CA ILE A 220 7.77 -9.63 -11.83
C ILE A 220 6.51 -8.88 -12.28
N LEU A 221 5.46 -8.92 -11.46
CA LEU A 221 4.20 -8.22 -11.71
C LEU A 221 4.21 -6.79 -11.17
N ALA A 222 4.90 -6.60 -10.05
CA ALA A 222 5.21 -5.28 -9.48
C ALA A 222 6.61 -5.36 -8.87
N GLY A 223 7.54 -4.55 -9.37
CA GLY A 223 8.93 -4.57 -8.95
C GLY A 223 9.14 -4.10 -7.52
N PHE A 224 10.30 -4.40 -6.95
CA PHE A 224 10.69 -4.03 -5.60
C PHE A 224 10.59 -2.52 -5.37
N HIS A 225 9.79 -2.08 -4.41
CA HIS A 225 9.56 -0.67 -4.10
C HIS A 225 9.00 -0.45 -2.70
N THR A 226 8.88 0.80 -2.29
CA THR A 226 8.10 1.26 -1.13
C THR A 226 6.99 2.18 -1.61
N ASP A 227 5.88 2.24 -0.86
CA ASP A 227 4.78 3.15 -1.15
C ASP A 227 5.08 4.58 -0.68
N LEU A 228 4.60 5.55 -1.44
CA LEU A 228 4.84 6.97 -1.17
C LEU A 228 3.93 7.59 -0.09
N ASN A 229 2.76 6.99 0.15
CA ASN A 229 1.72 7.46 1.08
C ASN A 229 2.08 7.20 2.56
N PHE A 230 1.12 7.40 3.47
CA PHE A 230 1.33 7.22 4.91
C PHE A 230 1.22 5.76 5.34
N LEU A 231 0.08 5.13 5.07
CA LEU A 231 -0.17 3.70 5.29
C LEU A 231 -0.88 3.12 4.07
N THR A 232 -0.46 1.95 3.64
CA THR A 232 -1.14 1.15 2.63
C THR A 232 -1.86 -0.01 3.31
N ILE A 233 -3.11 -0.27 2.93
CA ILE A 233 -3.86 -1.43 3.41
C ILE A 233 -4.32 -2.28 2.23
N HIS A 234 -4.20 -3.60 2.38
CA HIS A 234 -4.55 -4.57 1.34
C HIS A 234 -5.59 -5.55 1.85
N GLY A 235 -6.61 -5.78 1.04
CA GLY A 235 -7.50 -6.92 1.16
C GLY A 235 -6.85 -8.20 0.63
N ARG A 236 -7.49 -9.33 0.86
CA ARG A 236 -7.01 -10.64 0.41
C ARG A 236 -7.15 -10.79 -1.11
N SER A 237 -6.03 -11.02 -1.80
CA SER A 237 -6.03 -11.38 -3.21
C SER A 237 -6.34 -12.87 -3.39
N ARG A 238 -6.97 -13.23 -4.52
CA ARG A 238 -7.22 -14.64 -4.90
C ARG A 238 -5.98 -15.38 -5.36
N PHE A 239 -4.97 -14.65 -5.83
CA PHE A 239 -3.71 -15.21 -6.30
C PHE A 239 -2.56 -14.72 -5.41
N PRO A 240 -1.71 -15.62 -4.89
CA PRO A 240 -0.54 -15.24 -4.10
C PRO A 240 0.52 -14.55 -4.96
N GLY A 241 1.64 -14.18 -4.35
CA GLY A 241 2.79 -13.58 -5.04
C GLY A 241 3.35 -12.34 -4.37
N LEU A 242 2.67 -11.76 -3.38
CA LEU A 242 3.18 -10.62 -2.61
C LEU A 242 4.28 -11.08 -1.63
N HIS A 243 5.40 -10.39 -1.68
CA HIS A 243 6.51 -10.50 -0.73
C HIS A 243 6.79 -9.17 -0.09
N ILE A 244 7.16 -9.17 1.18
CA ILE A 244 7.63 -8.00 1.93
C ILE A 244 9.01 -8.29 2.52
N TRP A 245 9.75 -7.25 2.88
CA TRP A 245 11.03 -7.35 3.59
C TRP A 245 10.90 -6.78 4.99
N ALA A 246 11.10 -7.63 6.01
CA ALA A 246 11.14 -7.19 7.39
C ALA A 246 12.24 -6.15 7.59
N ARG A 247 11.90 -4.97 8.13
CA ARG A 247 12.82 -3.82 8.23
C ARG A 247 13.94 -4.04 9.24
N ASN A 248 13.71 -4.89 10.25
CA ASN A 248 14.72 -5.22 11.28
C ASN A 248 15.76 -6.21 10.81
N THR A 249 15.42 -7.14 9.90
CA THR A 249 16.28 -8.27 9.53
C THR A 249 16.64 -8.32 8.04
N GLY A 250 15.91 -7.59 7.19
CA GLY A 250 16.02 -7.72 5.73
C GLY A 250 15.51 -9.06 5.17
N ARG A 251 14.82 -9.89 5.99
CA ARG A 251 14.27 -11.17 5.53
C ARG A 251 13.07 -10.96 4.64
N ARG A 252 13.04 -11.66 3.52
CA ARG A 252 11.91 -11.73 2.60
C ARG A 252 10.82 -12.64 3.18
N ILE A 253 9.60 -12.14 3.25
CA ILE A 253 8.43 -12.83 3.80
C ILE A 253 7.39 -12.96 2.69
N ALA A 254 7.04 -14.19 2.29
CA ALA A 254 5.88 -14.41 1.45
C ALA A 254 4.61 -14.13 2.25
N VAL A 255 3.82 -13.15 1.79
CA VAL A 255 2.63 -12.74 2.52
C VAL A 255 1.49 -13.73 2.31
N ALA A 256 0.91 -14.19 3.41
CA ALA A 256 -0.35 -14.92 3.43
C ALA A 256 -1.29 -14.21 4.41
N ILE A 257 -2.31 -13.52 3.88
CA ILE A 257 -3.36 -12.92 4.72
C ILE A 257 -4.29 -14.06 5.16
N PRO A 258 -4.46 -14.30 6.46
CA PRO A 258 -5.37 -15.33 6.94
C PRO A 258 -6.80 -15.09 6.43
N PRO A 259 -7.60 -16.15 6.21
CA PRO A 259 -9.03 -15.98 5.93
C PRO A 259 -9.75 -15.36 7.14
N GLY A 260 -10.93 -14.82 6.93
CA GLY A 260 -11.77 -14.32 8.00
C GLY A 260 -11.38 -12.92 8.49
N ARG A 261 -11.70 -11.89 7.70
CA ARG A 261 -11.67 -10.48 8.12
C ARG A 261 -10.28 -9.94 8.49
N HIS A 262 -9.24 -10.45 7.82
CA HIS A 262 -7.88 -9.98 7.98
C HIS A 262 -7.42 -9.16 6.77
N LEU A 263 -6.60 -8.15 7.05
CA LEU A 263 -6.02 -7.22 6.08
C LEU A 263 -4.51 -7.13 6.32
N LEU A 264 -3.75 -6.74 5.30
CA LEU A 264 -2.34 -6.40 5.46
C LEU A 264 -2.20 -4.88 5.52
N VAL A 265 -1.42 -4.35 6.46
CA VAL A 265 -1.08 -2.91 6.50
C VAL A 265 0.42 -2.75 6.38
N GLN A 266 0.86 -1.78 5.57
CA GLN A 266 2.26 -1.44 5.34
C GLN A 266 2.52 0.04 5.59
N ALA A 267 3.68 0.35 6.17
CA ALA A 267 4.18 1.71 6.33
C ALA A 267 4.64 2.28 4.99
N GLY A 268 4.29 3.53 4.72
CA GLY A 268 4.74 4.27 3.55
C GLY A 268 5.74 5.39 3.88
N LYS A 269 6.19 6.09 2.85
CA LYS A 269 7.22 7.14 2.95
C LYS A 269 6.78 8.36 3.75
N GLN A 270 5.49 8.71 3.77
CA GLN A 270 5.00 9.82 4.61
C GLN A 270 5.14 9.49 6.11
N LEU A 271 4.84 8.25 6.52
CA LEU A 271 5.05 7.80 7.90
C LEU A 271 6.55 7.76 8.25
N GLU A 272 7.38 7.26 7.35
CA GLU A 272 8.83 7.27 7.53
C GLU A 272 9.36 8.70 7.75
N HIS A 273 8.96 9.63 6.89
CA HIS A 273 9.39 11.03 6.98
C HIS A 273 8.91 11.68 8.28
N LEU A 274 7.61 11.53 8.59
CA LEU A 274 7.01 12.16 9.79
C LEU A 274 7.59 11.62 11.10
N THR A 275 8.02 10.36 11.12
CA THR A 275 8.68 9.74 12.28
C THR A 275 10.20 9.93 12.29
N GLY A 276 10.78 10.63 11.29
CA GLY A 276 12.23 10.79 11.17
C GLY A 276 12.98 9.48 10.95
N GLY A 277 12.32 8.47 10.38
CA GLY A 277 12.88 7.14 10.14
C GLY A 277 12.79 6.18 11.33
N LEU A 278 12.05 6.53 12.40
CA LEU A 278 11.74 5.58 13.48
C LEU A 278 10.90 4.39 12.93
N VAL A 279 9.87 4.69 12.14
CA VAL A 279 9.18 3.71 11.30
C VAL A 279 9.71 3.89 9.88
N LYS A 280 10.19 2.84 9.25
CA LYS A 280 10.65 2.88 7.86
C LYS A 280 9.60 2.30 6.92
N ALA A 281 9.47 2.86 5.73
CA ALA A 281 8.56 2.35 4.71
C ALA A 281 8.87 0.88 4.37
N GLY A 282 7.83 0.07 4.24
CA GLY A 282 7.94 -1.36 3.95
C GLY A 282 8.29 -1.59 2.50
N PHE A 283 9.38 -2.35 2.23
CA PHE A 283 9.68 -2.82 0.88
C PHE A 283 8.82 -4.03 0.53
N HIS A 284 8.36 -4.07 -0.70
CA HIS A 284 7.57 -5.18 -1.22
C HIS A 284 7.72 -5.36 -2.73
N GLU A 285 7.39 -6.56 -3.21
CA GLU A 285 7.28 -6.88 -4.63
C GLU A 285 6.15 -7.90 -4.85
N VAL A 286 5.66 -8.02 -6.08
CA VAL A 286 4.72 -9.06 -6.48
C VAL A 286 5.32 -9.85 -7.62
N VAL A 287 5.45 -11.18 -7.43
CA VAL A 287 6.05 -12.08 -8.40
C VAL A 287 5.22 -13.34 -8.57
N VAL A 288 5.28 -13.93 -9.76
CA VAL A 288 4.70 -15.23 -10.03
C VAL A 288 5.60 -16.32 -9.45
N ASN A 289 5.10 -17.07 -8.48
CA ASN A 289 5.80 -18.20 -7.88
C ASN A 289 5.02 -19.50 -8.10
N GLU A 290 5.56 -20.65 -7.65
CA GLU A 290 4.92 -21.97 -7.80
C GLU A 290 3.50 -22.00 -7.19
N LYS A 291 3.27 -21.30 -6.06
CA LYS A 291 1.92 -21.21 -5.47
C LYS A 291 0.97 -20.40 -6.34
N THR A 292 1.45 -19.33 -6.98
CA THR A 292 0.66 -18.54 -7.94
C THR A 292 0.22 -19.43 -9.09
N ARG A 293 1.14 -20.19 -9.70
CA ARG A 293 0.84 -21.10 -10.81
C ARG A 293 -0.15 -22.19 -10.41
N ALA A 294 0.05 -22.83 -9.26
CA ALA A 294 -0.87 -23.85 -8.78
C ALA A 294 -2.31 -23.32 -8.61
N VAL A 295 -2.48 -22.06 -8.16
CA VAL A 295 -3.80 -21.42 -8.05
C VAL A 295 -4.37 -21.11 -9.44
N VAL A 296 -3.55 -20.66 -10.40
CA VAL A 296 -3.98 -20.43 -11.79
C VAL A 296 -4.47 -21.74 -12.41
N ASP A 297 -3.72 -22.83 -12.28
CA ASP A 297 -4.09 -24.13 -12.80
C ASP A 297 -5.40 -24.66 -12.18
N ALA A 298 -5.54 -24.50 -10.86
CA ALA A 298 -6.77 -24.84 -10.14
C ALA A 298 -7.97 -24.02 -10.63
N ARG A 299 -7.79 -22.71 -10.86
CA ARG A 299 -8.82 -21.81 -11.40
C ARG A 299 -9.24 -22.25 -12.79
N LYS A 300 -8.29 -22.52 -13.69
CA LYS A 300 -8.55 -22.96 -15.06
C LYS A 300 -9.28 -24.30 -15.11
N ALA A 301 -8.98 -25.20 -14.18
CA ALA A 301 -9.66 -26.50 -14.08
C ALA A 301 -11.11 -26.38 -13.56
N ALA A 302 -11.35 -25.48 -12.60
CA ALA A 302 -12.66 -25.32 -11.93
C ALA A 302 -13.62 -24.38 -12.68
N ALA A 303 -13.10 -23.32 -13.31
CA ALA A 303 -13.88 -22.27 -13.96
C ALA A 303 -13.09 -21.72 -15.17
N PRO A 304 -12.99 -22.46 -16.28
CA PRO A 304 -12.16 -22.10 -17.43
C PRO A 304 -12.62 -20.81 -18.14
N GLU A 305 -13.89 -20.41 -17.93
CA GLU A 305 -14.47 -19.17 -18.47
C GLU A 305 -14.06 -17.93 -17.68
N ARG A 306 -13.57 -18.07 -16.45
CA ARG A 306 -13.16 -16.95 -15.62
C ARG A 306 -11.71 -16.55 -15.93
N PRO A 307 -11.42 -15.25 -16.10
CA PRO A 307 -10.07 -14.78 -16.37
C PRO A 307 -9.15 -15.06 -15.17
N ALA A 308 -7.88 -15.35 -15.44
CA ALA A 308 -6.86 -15.49 -14.43
C ALA A 308 -6.18 -14.12 -14.16
N ILE A 309 -6.96 -13.14 -13.69
CA ILE A 309 -6.47 -11.81 -13.38
C ILE A 309 -6.21 -11.70 -11.88
N ARG A 310 -4.97 -11.44 -11.51
CA ARG A 310 -4.58 -11.18 -10.13
C ARG A 310 -4.92 -9.74 -9.76
N ILE A 311 -5.83 -9.56 -8.82
CA ILE A 311 -6.15 -8.25 -8.26
C ILE A 311 -5.45 -8.09 -6.91
N SER A 312 -4.65 -7.02 -6.76
CA SER A 312 -4.24 -6.49 -5.46
C SER A 312 -5.30 -5.50 -5.01
N SER A 313 -6.02 -5.84 -3.95
CA SER A 313 -7.01 -4.96 -3.33
C SER A 313 -6.30 -3.96 -2.44
N THR A 314 -5.83 -2.85 -3.01
CA THR A 314 -4.95 -1.88 -2.36
C THR A 314 -5.69 -0.59 -2.07
N PHE A 315 -5.45 0.00 -0.90
CA PHE A 315 -5.90 1.33 -0.54
C PHE A 315 -4.73 2.15 -0.01
N PHE A 316 -4.50 3.32 -0.60
CA PHE A 316 -3.48 4.28 -0.18
C PHE A 316 -4.07 5.35 0.72
N TRP A 317 -3.69 5.33 1.98
CA TRP A 317 -4.07 6.34 2.95
C TRP A 317 -2.97 7.41 3.04
N HIS A 318 -3.34 8.69 2.82
CA HIS A 318 -2.41 9.81 2.73
C HIS A 318 -2.62 10.81 3.87
N LEU A 319 -1.57 11.55 4.21
CA LEU A 319 -1.73 12.84 4.88
C LEU A 319 -2.31 13.87 3.90
N ALA A 320 -2.98 14.91 4.42
CA ALA A 320 -3.50 15.99 3.58
C ALA A 320 -2.35 16.71 2.85
N SER A 321 -2.58 17.05 1.57
CA SER A 321 -1.53 17.57 0.68
C SER A 321 -0.85 18.84 1.18
N ASP A 322 -1.59 19.67 1.93
CA ASP A 322 -1.10 20.96 2.46
C ASP A 322 -0.44 20.86 3.85
N VAL A 323 -0.38 19.66 4.43
CA VAL A 323 0.32 19.41 5.72
C VAL A 323 1.83 19.53 5.53
N ASP A 324 2.50 20.11 6.54
CA ASP A 324 3.96 20.14 6.61
C ASP A 324 4.49 18.76 6.99
N LEU A 325 5.24 18.15 6.08
CA LEU A 325 5.90 16.88 6.27
C LEU A 325 7.30 17.13 6.84
N ALA A 326 7.44 17.02 8.15
CA ALA A 326 8.70 17.17 8.86
C ALA A 326 8.75 16.20 10.05
N PRO A 327 9.93 15.72 10.45
CA PRO A 327 10.07 14.83 11.60
C PRO A 327 9.46 15.44 12.88
N LEU A 328 8.64 14.64 13.57
CA LEU A 328 8.01 15.06 14.83
C LEU A 328 9.05 15.08 15.96
N PRO A 329 9.28 16.25 16.62
CA PRO A 329 10.27 16.36 17.70
C PRO A 329 10.05 15.37 18.84
N ALA A 330 8.79 15.05 19.16
CA ALA A 330 8.42 14.10 20.21
C ALA A 330 8.99 12.67 19.98
N LEU A 331 9.30 12.29 18.74
CA LEU A 331 9.85 10.97 18.40
C LEU A 331 11.38 10.94 18.34
N ALA A 332 12.05 12.10 18.40
CA ALA A 332 13.50 12.20 18.25
C ALA A 332 14.27 11.43 19.33
N ASP A 333 13.81 11.46 20.59
CA ASP A 333 14.44 10.75 21.68
C ASP A 333 14.29 9.25 21.54
N ARG A 334 13.10 8.77 21.16
CA ARG A 334 12.83 7.34 20.92
C ARG A 334 13.71 6.80 19.80
N LEU A 335 13.84 7.53 18.69
CA LEU A 335 14.73 7.19 17.59
C LEU A 335 16.19 7.12 18.05
N ARG A 336 16.64 8.10 18.84
CA ARG A 336 18.01 8.11 19.38
C ARG A 336 18.28 6.92 20.29
N MET A 337 17.32 6.52 21.12
CA MET A 337 17.43 5.34 21.97
C MET A 337 17.47 4.05 21.16
N LEU A 338 16.60 3.92 20.13
CA LEU A 338 16.59 2.77 19.23
C LEU A 338 17.95 2.60 18.53
N ARG A 339 18.50 3.69 17.98
CA ARG A 339 19.82 3.68 17.34
C ARG A 339 20.95 3.27 18.27
N LYS A 340 20.94 3.75 19.51
CA LYS A 340 21.93 3.32 20.52
C LYS A 340 21.83 1.83 20.83
N THR A 341 20.61 1.30 20.94
CA THR A 341 20.39 -0.12 21.21
C THR A 341 20.89 -0.98 20.04
N LYS A 342 20.58 -0.58 18.81
CA LYS A 342 21.03 -1.29 17.61
C LYS A 342 22.54 -1.22 17.42
N ALA A 343 23.16 -0.07 17.64
CA ALA A 343 24.60 0.08 17.61
C ALA A 343 25.30 -0.84 18.65
N ALA A 344 24.73 -0.93 19.86
CA ALA A 344 25.23 -1.84 20.90
C ALA A 344 25.08 -3.33 20.51
N GLN A 345 24.14 -3.66 19.63
CA GLN A 345 23.94 -5.02 19.11
C GLN A 345 24.77 -5.30 17.84
N GLY A 346 25.59 -4.36 17.38
CA GLY A 346 26.36 -4.49 16.15
C GLY A 346 25.53 -4.36 14.85
N LEU A 347 24.31 -3.85 14.95
CA LEU A 347 23.44 -3.57 13.79
C LEU A 347 23.68 -2.15 13.32
N ASP A 348 24.59 -1.96 12.36
CA ASP A 348 24.80 -0.66 11.70
C ASP A 348 23.72 -0.41 10.66
N GLU A 349 22.93 0.66 10.82
CA GLU A 349 21.87 1.04 9.88
C GLU A 349 22.36 1.91 8.70
N GLY A 350 23.66 2.19 8.62
CA GLY A 350 24.24 3.06 7.58
C GLY A 350 24.05 4.57 7.88
N ALA A 351 24.35 5.41 6.90
CA ALA A 351 24.34 6.87 7.04
C ALA A 351 22.99 7.44 7.46
N ASP A 352 23.00 8.48 8.28
CA ASP A 352 21.78 9.20 8.70
C ASP A 352 21.05 9.80 7.49
N VAL A 353 19.84 9.32 7.23
CA VAL A 353 18.97 9.93 6.22
C VAL A 353 18.44 11.26 6.77
N VAL A 354 18.59 12.33 5.99
CA VAL A 354 18.07 13.65 6.33
C VAL A 354 16.66 13.77 5.77
N TYR A 355 15.67 13.96 6.64
CA TYR A 355 14.29 14.20 6.27
C TYR A 355 14.05 15.73 6.24
N ALA A 356 14.28 16.34 5.07
CA ALA A 356 14.08 17.78 4.89
C ALA A 356 12.59 18.14 4.93
N PRO A 357 12.18 19.22 5.65
CA PRO A 357 10.79 19.67 5.64
C PRO A 357 10.28 20.01 4.24
N MET A 358 9.07 19.57 3.93
CA MET A 358 8.37 19.89 2.68
C MET A 358 6.85 19.75 2.87
N LYS A 359 6.05 20.16 1.89
CA LYS A 359 4.62 19.83 1.88
C LYS A 359 4.39 18.39 1.43
N VAL A 360 3.38 17.72 1.99
CA VAL A 360 2.99 16.37 1.57
C VAL A 360 2.72 16.32 0.07
N GLY A 361 1.97 17.27 -0.49
CA GLY A 361 1.69 17.33 -1.92
C GLY A 361 2.96 17.47 -2.78
N GLN A 362 3.98 18.18 -2.29
CA GLN A 362 5.28 18.26 -2.97
C GLN A 362 6.00 16.91 -2.97
N GLN A 363 5.98 16.19 -1.86
CA GLN A 363 6.53 14.84 -1.78
C GLN A 363 5.84 13.91 -2.77
N VAL A 364 4.49 13.93 -2.85
CA VAL A 364 3.73 13.12 -3.81
C VAL A 364 4.11 13.46 -5.25
N GLN A 365 4.15 14.75 -5.63
CA GLN A 365 4.52 15.17 -6.98
C GLN A 365 5.95 14.75 -7.35
N ASN A 366 6.90 14.84 -6.42
CA ASN A 366 8.27 14.39 -6.64
C ASN A 366 8.31 12.87 -6.91
N GLU A 367 7.60 12.06 -6.14
CA GLU A 367 7.56 10.61 -6.34
C GLU A 367 6.87 10.22 -7.67
N LEU A 368 5.79 10.91 -8.06
CA LEU A 368 5.12 10.68 -9.35
C LEU A 368 6.02 10.93 -10.55
N LYS A 369 6.92 11.91 -10.48
CA LYS A 369 7.95 12.14 -11.52
C LYS A 369 8.92 10.96 -11.63
N HIS A 370 9.32 10.37 -10.50
CA HIS A 370 10.24 9.24 -10.50
C HIS A 370 9.66 7.96 -11.12
N ILE A 371 8.36 7.76 -11.01
CA ILE A 371 7.68 6.59 -11.62
C ILE A 371 7.12 6.87 -13.02
N ALA A 372 7.52 7.99 -13.62
CA ALA A 372 7.17 8.42 -14.98
C ALA A 372 5.67 8.71 -15.21
N LEU A 373 4.90 9.00 -14.17
CA LEU A 373 3.49 9.39 -14.28
C LEU A 373 3.29 10.91 -14.42
N MET A 374 4.31 11.71 -14.15
CA MET A 374 4.32 13.17 -14.37
C MET A 374 5.61 13.59 -15.05
N THR A 375 5.51 14.57 -15.94
CA THR A 375 6.65 15.22 -16.60
C THR A 375 7.13 16.45 -15.82
#